data_adc7db5a7e7dc31a582d10b2d328821a
#
_entry.id   adc7db5a7e7dc31a582d10b2d328821a
#
_cell.length_a   1.000
_cell.length_b   1.000
_cell.length_c   1.000
_cell.angle_alpha   90.00
_cell.angle_beta   90.00
_cell.angle_gamma   90.00
#
_symmetry.space_group_name_H-M   'P 1'
#
loop_
_entity.id
_entity.type
_entity.pdbx_description
1 polymer ?
#
loop_
_entity_poly.entity_id
_entity_poly.type
_entity_poly.pdbx_seq_one_letter_code
_entity_poly.pdbx_strand_id
1 'polypeptide(L)'
;MQTAAPLAGKTALVTGASAGIGQATALALAQRGANLVLTARREDRLRKLVAEIESLGVRAVFHAGDAAEETTAQQAIALALDRFGHLDILINNAGAGNYKDLIDTSAADYDALMNANMRSGFLFSRHAAPHMIAQKSGIILFISSVAGLQGAAGESVYCATKFAQSGFAQALDAELRKHGIKVGTIFPGGVKSEFALGHGRTEDSIRNSRMMDPAEVAEAIAFACLQPPNVRIPQMTVRHMG
;
A
#
# COMPACT_ATOMS: atom_id res chain seq x y z
N MET A 1 12.88 20.51 -24.68
CA MET A 1 12.38 20.77 -23.30
C MET A 1 12.17 19.42 -22.63
N GLN A 2 12.94 19.09 -21.59
CA GLN A 2 12.63 17.91 -20.79
C GLN A 2 11.27 18.15 -20.11
N THR A 3 10.29 17.32 -20.41
CA THR A 3 9.01 17.35 -19.69
C THR A 3 9.27 17.00 -18.24
N ALA A 4 8.80 17.82 -17.30
CA ALA A 4 8.93 17.55 -15.88
C ALA A 4 8.38 16.14 -15.56
N ALA A 5 9.03 15.44 -14.63
CA ALA A 5 8.55 14.13 -14.20
C ALA A 5 7.10 14.22 -13.68
N PRO A 6 6.22 13.29 -14.04
CA PRO A 6 4.76 13.46 -13.86
C PRO A 6 4.32 13.60 -12.40
N LEU A 7 5.12 13.15 -11.43
CA LEU A 7 4.87 13.33 -10.00
C LEU A 7 5.87 14.30 -9.34
N ALA A 8 6.57 15.14 -10.14
CA ALA A 8 7.47 16.14 -9.59
C ALA A 8 6.75 17.06 -8.60
N GLY A 9 7.34 17.25 -7.42
CA GLY A 9 6.77 18.05 -6.34
C GLY A 9 5.64 17.36 -5.56
N LYS A 10 5.27 16.11 -5.87
CA LYS A 10 4.30 15.33 -5.10
C LYS A 10 4.97 14.55 -3.97
N THR A 11 4.25 14.34 -2.88
CA THR A 11 4.68 13.53 -1.74
C THR A 11 3.80 12.30 -1.62
N ALA A 12 4.43 11.12 -1.63
CA ALA A 12 3.76 9.84 -1.45
C ALA A 12 4.22 9.15 -0.16
N LEU A 13 3.26 8.65 0.63
CA LEU A 13 3.50 7.79 1.78
C LEU A 13 3.15 6.35 1.42
N VAL A 14 4.11 5.43 1.63
CA VAL A 14 3.92 4.00 1.35
C VAL A 14 4.09 3.20 2.64
N THR A 15 3.04 2.45 3.03
CA THR A 15 3.10 1.55 4.17
C THR A 15 3.57 0.15 3.74
N GLY A 16 4.28 -0.56 4.63
CA GLY A 16 4.86 -1.87 4.30
C GLY A 16 5.96 -1.79 3.24
N ALA A 17 6.70 -0.67 3.19
CA ALA A 17 7.66 -0.35 2.13
C ALA A 17 8.96 -1.18 2.16
N SER A 18 9.19 -2.02 3.17
CA SER A 18 10.49 -2.72 3.36
C SER A 18 10.69 -3.93 2.45
N ALA A 19 9.70 -4.35 1.66
CA ALA A 19 9.79 -5.48 0.72
C ALA A 19 8.62 -5.51 -0.27
N GLY A 20 8.73 -6.36 -1.29
CA GLY A 20 7.66 -6.75 -2.20
C GLY A 20 6.99 -5.57 -2.91
N ILE A 21 5.65 -5.59 -2.97
CA ILE A 21 4.87 -4.56 -3.67
C ILE A 21 5.15 -3.16 -3.11
N GLY A 22 5.27 -3.00 -1.79
CA GLY A 22 5.50 -1.70 -1.16
C GLY A 22 6.84 -1.08 -1.56
N GLN A 23 7.92 -1.88 -1.56
CA GLN A 23 9.24 -1.45 -2.01
C GLN A 23 9.23 -1.08 -3.50
N ALA A 24 8.67 -1.95 -4.33
CA ALA A 24 8.58 -1.71 -5.78
C ALA A 24 7.73 -0.46 -6.09
N THR A 25 6.62 -0.25 -5.36
CA THR A 25 5.78 0.94 -5.51
C THR A 25 6.53 2.22 -5.13
N ALA A 26 7.28 2.21 -4.03
CA ALA A 26 8.08 3.35 -3.63
C ALA A 26 9.09 3.74 -4.73
N LEU A 27 9.79 2.77 -5.30
CA LEU A 27 10.72 2.98 -6.42
C LEU A 27 10.01 3.50 -7.68
N ALA A 28 8.87 2.90 -8.04
CA ALA A 28 8.10 3.30 -9.22
C ALA A 28 7.58 4.74 -9.12
N LEU A 29 7.15 5.19 -7.93
CA LEU A 29 6.73 6.56 -7.69
C LEU A 29 7.92 7.54 -7.67
N ALA A 30 9.06 7.13 -7.08
CA ALA A 30 10.30 7.91 -7.07
C ALA A 30 10.84 8.16 -8.48
N GLN A 31 10.87 7.13 -9.34
CA GLN A 31 11.25 7.24 -10.76
C GLN A 31 10.38 8.24 -11.54
N ARG A 32 9.17 8.50 -11.05
CA ARG A 32 8.22 9.48 -11.59
C ARG A 32 8.30 10.85 -10.93
N GLY A 33 9.29 11.05 -10.06
CA GLY A 33 9.61 12.35 -9.44
C GLY A 33 8.92 12.62 -8.09
N ALA A 34 8.21 11.65 -7.49
CA ALA A 34 7.62 11.84 -6.18
C ALA A 34 8.66 11.81 -5.06
N ASN A 35 8.50 12.65 -4.05
CA ASN A 35 9.16 12.49 -2.76
C ASN A 35 8.46 11.40 -1.94
N LEU A 36 9.21 10.66 -1.13
CA LEU A 36 8.71 9.47 -0.43
C LEU A 36 8.79 9.59 1.08
N VAL A 37 7.70 9.15 1.74
CA VAL A 37 7.70 8.77 3.16
C VAL A 37 7.43 7.28 3.24
N LEU A 38 8.35 6.54 3.84
CA LEU A 38 8.32 5.09 3.89
C LEU A 38 8.06 4.64 5.33
N THR A 39 7.15 3.67 5.51
CA THR A 39 6.98 3.08 6.84
C THR A 39 6.91 1.57 6.78
N ALA A 40 7.60 0.92 7.69
CA ALA A 40 7.60 -0.52 7.95
C ALA A 40 8.34 -0.79 9.26
N ARG A 41 8.31 -2.05 9.73
CA ARG A 41 9.00 -2.47 10.97
C ARG A 41 10.53 -2.61 10.82
N ARG A 42 11.03 -2.93 9.62
CA ARG A 42 12.45 -3.24 9.36
C ARG A 42 13.21 -1.97 8.97
N GLU A 43 13.78 -1.30 9.95
CA GLU A 43 14.46 -0.03 9.79
C GLU A 43 15.68 -0.13 8.84
N ASP A 44 16.47 -1.18 8.94
CA ASP A 44 17.65 -1.42 8.10
C ASP A 44 17.30 -1.44 6.61
N ARG A 45 16.17 -2.07 6.26
CA ARG A 45 15.68 -2.11 4.87
C ARG A 45 15.12 -0.77 4.41
N LEU A 46 14.42 -0.05 5.30
CA LEU A 46 13.95 1.31 4.98
C LEU A 46 15.11 2.25 4.71
N ARG A 47 16.18 2.19 5.51
CA ARG A 47 17.38 3.01 5.33
C ARG A 47 18.04 2.75 3.98
N LYS A 48 18.16 1.49 3.57
CA LYS A 48 18.69 1.12 2.25
C LYS A 48 17.80 1.62 1.11
N LEU A 49 16.49 1.48 1.24
CA LEU A 49 15.54 1.94 0.22
C LEU A 49 15.54 3.47 0.10
N VAL A 50 15.68 4.22 1.20
CA VAL A 50 15.84 5.68 1.16
C VAL A 50 17.08 6.06 0.33
N ALA A 51 18.22 5.46 0.60
CA ALA A 51 19.45 5.74 -0.16
C ALA A 51 19.31 5.43 -1.67
N GLU A 52 18.62 4.32 -2.00
CA GLU A 52 18.31 3.95 -3.38
C GLU A 52 17.38 5.00 -4.05
N ILE A 53 16.33 5.42 -3.36
CA ILE A 53 15.39 6.43 -3.87
C ILE A 53 16.09 7.79 -4.06
N GLU A 54 16.92 8.21 -3.10
CA GLU A 54 17.65 9.48 -3.21
C GLU A 54 18.63 9.49 -4.38
N SER A 55 19.18 8.34 -4.76
CA SER A 55 20.01 8.22 -5.98
C SER A 55 19.25 8.51 -7.27
N LEU A 56 17.91 8.46 -7.25
CA LEU A 56 17.04 8.85 -8.37
C LEU A 56 16.78 10.37 -8.45
N GLY A 57 17.34 11.16 -7.53
CA GLY A 57 17.23 12.62 -7.53
C GLY A 57 15.98 13.18 -6.83
N VAL A 58 15.24 12.37 -6.09
CA VAL A 58 14.12 12.79 -5.26
C VAL A 58 14.47 12.63 -3.77
N ARG A 59 13.70 13.24 -2.88
CA ARG A 59 13.91 13.13 -1.44
C ARG A 59 13.10 11.98 -0.85
N ALA A 60 13.68 11.26 0.11
CA ALA A 60 12.99 10.22 0.84
C ALA A 60 13.29 10.29 2.33
N VAL A 61 12.30 9.97 3.15
CA VAL A 61 12.43 9.82 4.60
C VAL A 61 11.67 8.57 5.05
N PHE A 62 11.97 8.07 6.23
CA PHE A 62 11.22 6.93 6.76
C PHE A 62 10.88 7.10 8.24
N HIS A 63 9.83 6.42 8.66
CA HIS A 63 9.48 6.16 10.05
C HIS A 63 9.34 4.65 10.26
N ALA A 64 10.18 4.07 11.13
CA ALA A 64 10.12 2.65 11.45
C ALA A 64 9.06 2.40 12.54
N GLY A 65 8.11 1.49 12.28
CA GLY A 65 7.05 1.17 13.23
C GLY A 65 6.06 0.14 12.68
N ASP A 66 5.22 -0.38 13.56
CA ASP A 66 4.10 -1.24 13.14
C ASP A 66 2.95 -0.38 12.62
N ALA A 67 2.50 -0.66 11.40
CA ALA A 67 1.41 0.08 10.77
C ALA A 67 0.05 -0.09 11.48
N ALA A 68 -0.10 -1.12 12.33
CA ALA A 68 -1.29 -1.34 13.15
C ALA A 68 -1.33 -0.45 14.41
N GLU A 69 -0.23 0.25 14.73
CA GLU A 69 -0.16 1.18 15.84
C GLU A 69 -0.53 2.60 15.40
N GLU A 70 -1.44 3.24 16.15
CA GLU A 70 -1.93 4.59 15.80
C GLU A 70 -0.80 5.63 15.84
N THR A 71 0.13 5.50 16.78
CA THR A 71 1.30 6.38 16.89
C THR A 71 2.18 6.33 15.65
N THR A 72 2.33 5.14 15.03
CA THR A 72 3.08 5.00 13.78
C THR A 72 2.43 5.78 12.64
N ALA A 73 1.10 5.70 12.51
CA ALA A 73 0.36 6.45 11.50
C ALA A 73 0.49 7.96 11.72
N GLN A 74 0.31 8.43 12.96
CA GLN A 74 0.46 9.84 13.32
C GLN A 74 1.85 10.38 13.00
N GLN A 75 2.89 9.66 13.41
CA GLN A 75 4.28 10.08 13.20
C GLN A 75 4.70 10.06 11.73
N ALA A 76 4.27 9.06 10.95
CA ALA A 76 4.56 9.02 9.53
C ALA A 76 3.85 10.14 8.74
N ILE A 77 2.59 10.48 9.08
CA ILE A 77 1.88 11.61 8.49
C ILE A 77 2.53 12.93 8.89
N ALA A 78 2.83 13.12 10.18
CA ALA A 78 3.53 14.31 10.66
C ALA A 78 4.88 14.50 9.96
N LEU A 79 5.63 13.42 9.75
CA LEU A 79 6.90 13.45 9.03
C LEU A 79 6.73 13.91 7.57
N ALA A 80 5.64 13.48 6.88
CA ALA A 80 5.34 13.94 5.53
C ALA A 80 5.11 15.46 5.49
N LEU A 81 4.32 15.97 6.43
CA LEU A 81 4.00 17.39 6.50
C LEU A 81 5.22 18.24 6.91
N ASP A 82 6.01 17.78 7.88
CA ASP A 82 7.20 18.48 8.33
C ASP A 82 8.27 18.59 7.24
N ARG A 83 8.52 17.50 6.54
CA ARG A 83 9.63 17.42 5.57
C ARG A 83 9.27 17.92 4.18
N PHE A 84 8.01 17.83 3.78
CA PHE A 84 7.56 18.14 2.43
C PHE A 84 6.42 19.16 2.36
N GLY A 85 5.77 19.47 3.48
CA GLY A 85 4.69 20.46 3.57
C GLY A 85 3.31 19.94 3.17
N HIS A 86 3.21 18.77 2.56
CA HIS A 86 1.97 18.19 2.05
C HIS A 86 2.06 16.66 1.89
N LEU A 87 0.89 16.02 1.77
CA LEU A 87 0.76 14.60 1.45
C LEU A 87 -0.25 14.44 0.31
N ASP A 88 0.21 14.03 -0.86
CA ASP A 88 -0.64 13.87 -2.06
C ASP A 88 -1.12 12.44 -2.27
N ILE A 89 -0.31 11.44 -1.92
CA ILE A 89 -0.57 10.04 -2.21
C ILE A 89 -0.33 9.21 -0.95
N LEU A 90 -1.33 8.41 -0.57
CA LEU A 90 -1.22 7.39 0.47
C LEU A 90 -1.42 6.01 -0.14
N ILE A 91 -0.42 5.14 -0.01
CA ILE A 91 -0.49 3.74 -0.42
C ILE A 91 -0.58 2.86 0.83
N ASN A 92 -1.79 2.40 1.14
CA ASN A 92 -2.07 1.43 2.19
C ASN A 92 -1.71 0.03 1.69
N ASN A 93 -0.42 -0.32 1.77
CA ASN A 93 0.12 -1.60 1.31
C ASN A 93 0.52 -2.53 2.47
N ALA A 94 0.74 -2.01 3.70
CA ALA A 94 1.06 -2.86 4.85
C ALA A 94 0.02 -3.98 5.01
N GLY A 95 0.51 -5.19 5.26
CA GLY A 95 -0.36 -6.34 5.45
C GLY A 95 0.42 -7.64 5.68
N ALA A 96 -0.31 -8.67 6.08
CA ALA A 96 0.19 -10.01 6.32
C ALA A 96 -0.77 -11.05 5.72
N GLY A 97 -0.24 -12.23 5.41
CA GLY A 97 -1.00 -13.42 5.04
C GLY A 97 -0.72 -14.54 6.04
N ASN A 98 -1.75 -15.27 6.39
CA ASN A 98 -1.66 -16.52 7.15
C ASN A 98 -2.72 -17.47 6.57
N TYR A 99 -2.25 -18.50 5.88
CA TYR A 99 -3.10 -19.44 5.14
C TYR A 99 -3.29 -20.68 5.98
N LYS A 100 -4.45 -20.78 6.60
CA LYS A 100 -4.85 -21.88 7.49
C LYS A 100 -6.33 -22.19 7.31
N ASP A 101 -6.71 -23.43 7.50
CA ASP A 101 -8.10 -23.80 7.64
C ASP A 101 -8.71 -23.15 8.90
N LEU A 102 -10.03 -22.94 8.90
CA LEU A 102 -10.71 -22.26 9.99
C LEU A 102 -10.50 -22.94 11.34
N ILE A 103 -10.48 -24.28 11.36
CA ILE A 103 -10.31 -25.06 12.58
C ILE A 103 -8.92 -24.92 13.22
N ASP A 104 -7.92 -24.55 12.42
CA ASP A 104 -6.52 -24.33 12.84
C ASP A 104 -6.21 -22.83 13.09
N THR A 105 -7.19 -21.97 12.85
CA THR A 105 -7.03 -20.51 13.01
C THR A 105 -7.46 -20.09 14.41
N SER A 106 -6.51 -19.61 15.21
CA SER A 106 -6.79 -19.09 16.55
C SER A 106 -7.40 -17.68 16.50
N ALA A 107 -8.03 -17.25 17.62
CA ALA A 107 -8.48 -15.86 17.77
C ALA A 107 -7.31 -14.87 17.64
N ALA A 108 -6.13 -15.24 18.13
CA ALA A 108 -4.92 -14.41 17.98
C ALA A 108 -4.46 -14.27 16.52
N ASP A 109 -4.58 -15.32 15.69
CA ASP A 109 -4.33 -15.25 14.25
C ASP A 109 -5.31 -14.29 13.57
N TYR A 110 -6.59 -14.36 13.96
CA TYR A 110 -7.63 -13.45 13.46
C TYR A 110 -7.31 -11.99 13.79
N ASP A 111 -7.03 -11.70 15.07
CA ASP A 111 -6.70 -10.35 15.53
C ASP A 111 -5.44 -9.80 14.84
N ALA A 112 -4.41 -10.63 14.71
CA ALA A 112 -3.17 -10.25 14.03
C ALA A 112 -3.40 -9.89 12.56
N LEU A 113 -4.20 -10.68 11.82
CA LEU A 113 -4.52 -10.40 10.42
C LEU A 113 -5.39 -9.15 10.26
N MET A 114 -6.42 -8.98 11.10
CA MET A 114 -7.27 -7.79 11.08
C MET A 114 -6.47 -6.52 11.41
N ASN A 115 -5.59 -6.58 12.39
CA ASN A 115 -4.71 -5.48 12.77
C ASN A 115 -3.75 -5.13 11.63
N ALA A 116 -3.05 -6.11 11.06
CA ALA A 116 -2.07 -5.87 10.00
C ALA A 116 -2.73 -5.35 8.71
N ASN A 117 -3.89 -5.88 8.31
CA ASN A 117 -4.48 -5.62 7.01
C ASN A 117 -5.53 -4.50 7.04
N MET A 118 -6.45 -4.52 8.03
CA MET A 118 -7.57 -3.57 8.02
C MET A 118 -7.31 -2.36 8.93
N ARG A 119 -6.91 -2.60 10.20
CA ARG A 119 -6.67 -1.53 11.17
C ARG A 119 -5.57 -0.57 10.66
N SER A 120 -4.49 -1.10 10.09
CA SER A 120 -3.42 -0.29 9.52
C SER A 120 -3.94 0.69 8.47
N GLY A 121 -4.67 0.21 7.47
CA GLY A 121 -5.23 1.04 6.40
C GLY A 121 -6.24 2.08 6.91
N PHE A 122 -7.05 1.71 7.92
CA PHE A 122 -7.95 2.64 8.60
C PHE A 122 -7.17 3.78 9.28
N LEU A 123 -6.17 3.47 10.09
CA LEU A 123 -5.41 4.46 10.86
C LEU A 123 -4.69 5.46 9.94
N PHE A 124 -3.97 4.98 8.93
CA PHE A 124 -3.29 5.86 7.99
C PHE A 124 -4.27 6.73 7.20
N SER A 125 -5.38 6.17 6.73
CA SER A 125 -6.41 6.94 6.02
C SER A 125 -7.06 7.99 6.92
N ARG A 126 -7.40 7.64 8.17
CA ARG A 126 -7.99 8.55 9.15
C ARG A 126 -7.10 9.75 9.44
N HIS A 127 -5.78 9.53 9.59
CA HIS A 127 -4.85 10.62 9.87
C HIS A 127 -4.43 11.41 8.63
N ALA A 128 -4.45 10.82 7.43
CA ALA A 128 -4.16 11.52 6.17
C ALA A 128 -5.35 12.38 5.69
N ALA A 129 -6.58 11.89 5.82
CA ALA A 129 -7.77 12.52 5.25
C ALA A 129 -7.98 13.99 5.63
N PRO A 130 -7.82 14.44 6.90
CA PRO A 130 -7.99 15.87 7.25
C PRO A 130 -7.06 16.80 6.47
N HIS A 131 -5.81 16.38 6.24
CA HIS A 131 -4.82 17.18 5.51
C HIS A 131 -5.15 17.23 4.02
N MET A 132 -5.52 16.08 3.42
CA MET A 132 -5.96 16.02 2.03
C MET A 132 -7.25 16.81 1.79
N ILE A 133 -8.20 16.82 2.75
CA ILE A 133 -9.41 17.65 2.70
C ILE A 133 -9.05 19.14 2.69
N ALA A 134 -8.14 19.56 3.55
CA ALA A 134 -7.66 20.96 3.58
C ALA A 134 -6.97 21.35 2.26
N GLN A 135 -6.21 20.43 1.66
CA GLN A 135 -5.57 20.59 0.34
C GLN A 135 -6.57 20.55 -0.83
N LYS A 136 -7.79 20.03 -0.62
CA LYS A 136 -8.78 19.73 -1.66
C LYS A 136 -8.24 18.82 -2.77
N SER A 137 -7.31 17.95 -2.44
CA SER A 137 -6.62 17.05 -3.36
C SER A 137 -5.97 15.91 -2.58
N GLY A 138 -6.01 14.71 -3.14
CA GLY A 138 -5.33 13.56 -2.56
C GLY A 138 -5.69 12.26 -3.30
N ILE A 139 -4.85 11.25 -3.10
CA ILE A 139 -5.08 9.89 -3.59
C ILE A 139 -4.82 8.92 -2.44
N ILE A 140 -5.78 8.06 -2.14
CA ILE A 140 -5.64 6.97 -1.17
C ILE A 140 -5.89 5.67 -1.90
N LEU A 141 -4.88 4.80 -1.98
CA LEU A 141 -5.00 3.47 -2.56
C LEU A 141 -4.81 2.39 -1.50
N PHE A 142 -5.68 1.40 -1.56
CA PHE A 142 -5.58 0.17 -0.77
C PHE A 142 -5.04 -0.95 -1.63
N ILE A 143 -3.99 -1.64 -1.17
CA ILE A 143 -3.48 -2.84 -1.81
C ILE A 143 -4.16 -4.05 -1.15
N SER A 144 -5.28 -4.42 -1.74
CA SER A 144 -6.06 -5.59 -1.32
C SER A 144 -5.48 -6.87 -1.93
N SER A 145 -6.28 -7.70 -2.51
CA SER A 145 -5.94 -8.96 -3.20
C SER A 145 -7.14 -9.41 -4.01
N VAL A 146 -6.95 -10.31 -4.96
CA VAL A 146 -8.08 -11.07 -5.55
C VAL A 146 -8.88 -11.82 -4.48
N ALA A 147 -8.27 -12.13 -3.33
CA ALA A 147 -8.94 -12.65 -2.14
C ALA A 147 -9.93 -11.65 -1.49
N GLY A 148 -9.92 -10.39 -1.88
CA GLY A 148 -10.92 -9.36 -1.53
C GLY A 148 -12.07 -9.25 -2.53
N LEU A 149 -12.09 -10.11 -3.55
CA LEU A 149 -13.15 -10.24 -4.56
C LEU A 149 -13.82 -11.60 -4.52
N GLN A 150 -13.07 -12.64 -4.14
CA GLN A 150 -13.55 -14.02 -4.09
C GLN A 150 -12.87 -14.76 -2.93
N GLY A 151 -13.66 -15.49 -2.14
CA GLY A 151 -13.15 -16.36 -1.07
C GLY A 151 -12.42 -17.58 -1.61
N ALA A 152 -11.43 -18.05 -0.86
CA ALA A 152 -10.68 -19.28 -1.14
C ALA A 152 -10.57 -20.14 0.11
N ALA A 153 -10.57 -21.47 -0.07
CA ALA A 153 -10.33 -22.41 1.01
C ALA A 153 -8.92 -22.21 1.61
N GLY A 154 -8.78 -22.37 2.93
CA GLY A 154 -7.53 -22.13 3.64
C GLY A 154 -7.16 -20.63 3.82
N GLU A 155 -8.01 -19.71 3.38
CA GLU A 155 -7.77 -18.26 3.43
C GLU A 155 -8.92 -17.47 4.06
N SER A 156 -9.82 -18.11 4.82
CA SER A 156 -11.09 -17.49 5.26
C SER A 156 -10.89 -16.16 5.96
N VAL A 157 -10.00 -16.07 6.95
CA VAL A 157 -9.72 -14.83 7.70
C VAL A 157 -8.97 -13.83 6.83
N TYR A 158 -7.99 -14.28 6.03
CA TYR A 158 -7.29 -13.40 5.10
C TYR A 158 -8.26 -12.77 4.09
N CYS A 159 -9.13 -13.58 3.46
CA CYS A 159 -10.20 -13.08 2.59
C CYS A 159 -11.06 -12.04 3.30
N ALA A 160 -11.52 -12.32 4.53
CA ALA A 160 -12.34 -11.39 5.31
C ALA A 160 -11.65 -10.02 5.48
N THR A 161 -10.32 -9.99 5.78
CA THR A 161 -9.58 -8.73 5.88
C THR A 161 -9.53 -7.98 4.55
N LYS A 162 -9.38 -8.71 3.43
CA LYS A 162 -9.26 -8.12 2.09
C LYS A 162 -10.61 -7.64 1.54
N PHE A 163 -11.70 -8.33 1.85
CA PHE A 163 -13.07 -7.82 1.62
C PHE A 163 -13.36 -6.58 2.47
N ALA A 164 -12.94 -6.57 3.74
CA ALA A 164 -13.08 -5.40 4.61
C ALA A 164 -12.38 -4.16 4.02
N GLN A 165 -11.15 -4.30 3.49
CA GLN A 165 -10.46 -3.22 2.79
C GLN A 165 -11.26 -2.72 1.58
N SER A 166 -11.85 -3.63 0.80
CA SER A 166 -12.64 -3.28 -0.39
C SER A 166 -13.89 -2.48 -0.03
N GLY A 167 -14.66 -2.94 0.97
CA GLY A 167 -15.84 -2.23 1.43
C GLY A 167 -15.52 -0.88 2.05
N PHE A 168 -14.46 -0.82 2.87
CA PHE A 168 -13.99 0.42 3.48
C PHE A 168 -13.56 1.45 2.43
N ALA A 169 -12.78 1.04 1.44
CA ALA A 169 -12.34 1.94 0.37
C ALA A 169 -13.51 2.50 -0.45
N GLN A 170 -14.53 1.69 -0.74
CA GLN A 170 -15.74 2.15 -1.45
C GLN A 170 -16.51 3.21 -0.65
N ALA A 171 -16.72 2.99 0.65
CA ALA A 171 -17.38 3.95 1.51
C ALA A 171 -16.55 5.24 1.63
N LEU A 172 -15.25 5.12 1.85
CA LEU A 172 -14.34 6.24 1.96
C LEU A 172 -14.26 7.08 0.67
N ASP A 173 -14.33 6.44 -0.51
CA ASP A 173 -14.43 7.15 -1.79
C ASP A 173 -15.70 8.00 -1.86
N ALA A 174 -16.84 7.48 -1.43
CA ALA A 174 -18.09 8.24 -1.40
C ALA A 174 -18.03 9.45 -0.45
N GLU A 175 -17.38 9.29 0.71
CA GLU A 175 -17.21 10.35 1.70
C GLU A 175 -16.24 11.46 1.22
N LEU A 176 -15.11 11.08 0.61
CA LEU A 176 -13.99 11.99 0.34
C LEU A 176 -14.03 12.61 -1.06
N ARG A 177 -14.77 12.04 -2.00
CA ARG A 177 -14.85 12.51 -3.39
C ARG A 177 -15.29 13.97 -3.51
N LYS A 178 -16.24 14.41 -2.67
CA LYS A 178 -16.71 15.80 -2.62
C LYS A 178 -15.60 16.81 -2.22
N HIS A 179 -14.50 16.33 -1.65
CA HIS A 179 -13.34 17.10 -1.27
C HIS A 179 -12.19 17.02 -2.29
N GLY A 180 -12.43 16.41 -3.47
CA GLY A 180 -11.41 16.26 -4.50
C GLY A 180 -10.41 15.13 -4.24
N ILE A 181 -10.70 14.22 -3.30
CA ILE A 181 -9.83 13.11 -2.95
C ILE A 181 -10.30 11.85 -3.68
N LYS A 182 -9.38 11.13 -4.29
CA LYS A 182 -9.60 9.87 -4.99
C LYS A 182 -9.28 8.71 -4.06
N VAL A 183 -10.18 7.76 -3.95
CA VAL A 183 -9.92 6.52 -3.22
C VAL A 183 -10.11 5.33 -4.16
N GLY A 184 -9.23 4.34 -4.09
CA GLY A 184 -9.30 3.15 -4.91
C GLY A 184 -8.66 1.93 -4.28
N THR A 185 -8.93 0.77 -4.87
CA THR A 185 -8.40 -0.52 -4.44
C THR A 185 -7.75 -1.23 -5.60
N ILE A 186 -6.53 -1.68 -5.39
CA ILE A 186 -5.81 -2.57 -6.31
C ILE A 186 -5.94 -3.99 -5.77
N PHE A 187 -6.26 -4.94 -6.66
CA PHE A 187 -6.44 -6.36 -6.36
C PHE A 187 -5.38 -7.21 -7.08
N PRO A 188 -4.18 -7.33 -6.51
CA PRO A 188 -3.17 -8.22 -7.08
C PRO A 188 -3.59 -9.68 -6.95
N GLY A 189 -3.24 -10.49 -7.95
CA GLY A 189 -3.15 -11.94 -7.83
C GLY A 189 -1.88 -12.36 -7.09
N GLY A 190 -1.37 -13.57 -7.36
CA GLY A 190 -0.12 -14.05 -6.78
C GLY A 190 1.07 -13.18 -7.18
N VAL A 191 1.91 -12.81 -6.22
CA VAL A 191 3.12 -11.99 -6.41
C VAL A 191 4.31 -12.67 -5.75
N LYS A 192 5.45 -12.70 -6.42
CA LYS A 192 6.73 -13.24 -5.93
C LYS A 192 7.30 -12.28 -4.88
N SER A 193 7.06 -12.57 -3.61
CA SER A 193 7.54 -11.76 -2.50
C SER A 193 7.64 -12.59 -1.23
N GLU A 194 8.21 -12.04 -0.18
CA GLU A 194 8.27 -12.64 1.17
C GLU A 194 6.87 -12.75 1.85
N PHE A 195 5.81 -12.28 1.21
CA PHE A 195 4.46 -12.29 1.78
C PHE A 195 3.98 -13.71 2.04
N ALA A 196 3.51 -13.96 3.27
CA ALA A 196 3.06 -15.27 3.78
C ALA A 196 4.15 -16.38 3.75
N LEU A 197 5.44 -16.02 3.66
CA LEU A 197 6.54 -16.98 3.78
C LEU A 197 6.52 -17.60 5.19
N GLY A 198 6.51 -18.94 5.28
CA GLY A 198 6.32 -19.67 6.53
C GLY A 198 4.88 -19.69 7.07
N HIS A 199 3.93 -19.03 6.38
CA HIS A 199 2.52 -18.94 6.73
C HIS A 199 1.62 -19.39 5.56
N GLY A 200 1.97 -20.54 4.94
CA GLY A 200 1.28 -21.10 3.79
C GLY A 200 2.04 -20.97 2.47
N ARG A 201 3.16 -20.25 2.44
CA ARG A 201 4.08 -20.19 1.28
C ARG A 201 5.49 -20.62 1.68
N THR A 202 6.20 -21.22 0.72
CA THR A 202 7.62 -21.58 0.82
C THR A 202 8.42 -20.85 -0.25
N GLU A 203 9.73 -20.70 -0.06
CA GLU A 203 10.62 -20.10 -1.06
C GLU A 203 10.53 -20.83 -2.40
N ASP A 204 10.50 -22.18 -2.36
CA ASP A 204 10.40 -23.00 -3.57
C ASP A 204 9.06 -22.79 -4.29
N SER A 205 7.95 -22.71 -3.55
CA SER A 205 6.64 -22.44 -4.14
C SER A 205 6.58 -21.08 -4.82
N ILE A 206 7.26 -20.07 -4.25
CA ILE A 206 7.35 -18.72 -4.83
C ILE A 206 8.25 -18.73 -6.08
N ARG A 207 9.45 -19.33 -5.98
CA ARG A 207 10.45 -19.35 -7.06
C ARG A 207 9.93 -20.05 -8.31
N ASN A 208 9.26 -21.20 -8.13
CA ASN A 208 8.76 -22.04 -9.22
C ASN A 208 7.36 -21.62 -9.73
N SER A 209 6.80 -20.54 -9.19
CA SER A 209 5.47 -20.06 -9.59
C SER A 209 5.53 -19.19 -10.85
N ARG A 210 4.37 -19.06 -11.53
CA ARG A 210 4.13 -18.07 -12.58
C ARG A 210 3.58 -16.76 -12.03
N MET A 211 3.75 -16.50 -10.73
CA MET A 211 3.30 -15.27 -10.08
C MET A 211 4.00 -14.05 -10.69
N MET A 212 3.33 -12.92 -10.62
CA MET A 212 3.87 -11.63 -11.05
C MET A 212 5.08 -11.20 -10.21
N ASP A 213 5.96 -10.41 -10.77
CA ASP A 213 6.97 -9.70 -10.02
C ASP A 213 6.36 -8.45 -9.34
N PRO A 214 6.86 -8.04 -8.15
CA PRO A 214 6.34 -6.86 -7.46
C PRO A 214 6.31 -5.58 -8.32
N ALA A 215 7.26 -5.43 -9.24
CA ALA A 215 7.35 -4.30 -10.15
C ALA A 215 6.15 -4.20 -11.09
N GLU A 216 5.60 -5.33 -11.56
CA GLU A 216 4.43 -5.35 -12.45
C GLU A 216 3.18 -4.79 -11.75
N VAL A 217 3.03 -5.08 -10.45
CA VAL A 217 1.95 -4.52 -9.63
C VAL A 217 2.21 -3.04 -9.32
N ALA A 218 3.47 -2.66 -9.07
CA ALA A 218 3.86 -1.28 -8.81
C ALA A 218 3.55 -0.36 -10.01
N GLU A 219 3.71 -0.84 -11.24
CA GLU A 219 3.33 -0.11 -12.46
C GLU A 219 1.82 0.18 -12.51
N ALA A 220 0.98 -0.79 -12.15
CA ALA A 220 -0.46 -0.59 -12.08
C ALA A 220 -0.86 0.42 -10.98
N ILE A 221 -0.18 0.39 -9.83
CA ILE A 221 -0.37 1.37 -8.75
C ILE A 221 0.05 2.77 -9.23
N ALA A 222 1.21 2.89 -9.85
CA ALA A 222 1.69 4.16 -10.39
C ALA A 222 0.73 4.70 -11.47
N PHE A 223 0.22 3.84 -12.37
CA PHE A 223 -0.81 4.23 -13.34
C PHE A 223 -2.05 4.84 -12.66
N ALA A 224 -2.53 4.24 -11.58
CA ALA A 224 -3.68 4.76 -10.84
C ALA A 224 -3.38 6.14 -10.21
N CYS A 225 -2.13 6.36 -9.75
CA CYS A 225 -1.69 7.64 -9.19
C CYS A 225 -1.53 8.76 -10.23
N LEU A 226 -1.27 8.40 -11.49
CA LEU A 226 -1.01 9.35 -12.58
C LEU A 226 -2.29 9.89 -13.27
N GLN A 227 -3.45 9.41 -12.88
CA GLN A 227 -4.69 9.83 -13.53
C GLN A 227 -4.98 11.33 -13.25
N PRO A 228 -5.46 12.09 -14.27
CA PRO A 228 -5.74 13.51 -14.12
C PRO A 228 -6.79 13.79 -13.02
N PRO A 229 -6.90 15.01 -12.50
CA PRO A 229 -7.74 15.33 -11.33
C PRO A 229 -9.19 14.84 -11.44
N ASN A 230 -9.78 14.88 -12.62
CA ASN A 230 -11.16 14.48 -12.90
C ASN A 230 -11.35 12.97 -13.13
N VAL A 231 -10.25 12.16 -13.12
CA VAL A 231 -10.31 10.71 -13.33
C VAL A 231 -9.80 9.99 -12.10
N ARG A 232 -10.50 8.95 -11.69
CA ARG A 232 -10.08 8.05 -10.61
C ARG A 232 -10.21 6.60 -11.04
N ILE A 233 -9.45 5.74 -10.41
CA ILE A 233 -9.50 4.29 -10.58
C ILE A 233 -10.09 3.70 -9.29
N PRO A 234 -11.41 3.43 -9.23
CA PRO A 234 -12.04 2.91 -8.02
C PRO A 234 -11.55 1.51 -7.67
N GLN A 235 -11.34 0.69 -8.69
CA GLN A 235 -10.90 -0.69 -8.57
C GLN A 235 -10.05 -1.09 -9.77
N MET A 236 -9.00 -1.86 -9.54
CA MET A 236 -8.18 -2.45 -10.59
C MET A 236 -7.67 -3.82 -10.17
N THR A 237 -7.91 -4.83 -10.99
CA THR A 237 -7.40 -6.18 -10.79
C THR A 237 -6.18 -6.41 -11.69
N VAL A 238 -5.10 -6.94 -11.10
CA VAL A 238 -3.86 -7.26 -11.80
C VAL A 238 -3.52 -8.72 -11.56
N ARG A 239 -3.43 -9.51 -12.62
CA ARG A 239 -3.19 -10.97 -12.54
C ARG A 239 -2.18 -11.41 -13.60
N HIS A 240 -1.42 -12.45 -13.30
CA HIS A 240 -0.62 -13.14 -14.32
C HIS A 240 -1.53 -13.81 -15.38
N MET A 241 -0.97 -14.08 -16.54
CA MET A 241 -1.73 -14.60 -17.70
C MET A 241 -2.12 -16.08 -17.58
N GLY A 242 -1.62 -16.82 -16.61
CA GLY A 242 -1.90 -18.24 -16.42
C GLY A 242 -0.67 -19.09 -16.22
#